data_0d26930a3bfb77d80226e86073c9ff9d
#
_entry.id   0d26930a3bfb77d80226e86073c9ff9d
#
_cell.length_a   1.000
_cell.length_b   1.000
_cell.length_c   1.000
_cell.angle_alpha   90.00
_cell.angle_beta   90.00
_cell.angle_gamma   90.00
#
_symmetry.space_group_name_H-M   'P 1'
#
loop_
_entity.id
_entity.type
_entity.pdbx_description
1 polymer ?
#
loop_
_entity_poly.entity_id
_entity_poly.type
_entity_poly.pdbx_seq_one_letter_code
_entity_poly.pdbx_strand_id
1 'polypeptide(L)'
;LSRGLGDVYKRQRIFNADGSESAISGNGVRIFAKYLMDNGYITEKKFDIEAMSGTIHVECLNSRATEFKVNIGKPSFISSDIPVSGEVREVIKENFVFHGKEYKATCLTVGNPHCIIFTDNVSAEAVKNLGPYVENADEFPERMNLQICRQVDKGNLEIEIWERGSGYTKASGTGSCAAAAAAYKLGLVESRINVNQPGGMIQIDMEEDGTIYMTGTVGYIADISVAESFFS
;
A
#
# COMPACT_ATOMS: atom_id res chain seq x y z
N LEU A 1 33.22 -3.36 -20.56
CA LEU A 1 32.44 -3.25 -19.31
C LEU A 1 31.19 -4.08 -19.49
N SER A 2 31.20 -5.36 -19.06
CA SER A 2 30.00 -6.18 -19.04
C SER A 2 29.05 -5.58 -18.00
N ARG A 3 27.92 -5.00 -18.42
CA ARG A 3 26.76 -4.85 -17.56
C ARG A 3 26.32 -6.26 -17.25
N GLY A 4 26.49 -6.69 -16.00
CA GLY A 4 26.15 -8.03 -15.59
C GLY A 4 24.67 -8.32 -15.86
N LEU A 5 24.38 -9.53 -16.30
CA LEU A 5 23.03 -10.08 -16.49
C LEU A 5 22.12 -9.93 -15.23
N GLY A 6 22.70 -9.51 -14.09
CA GLY A 6 21.98 -9.29 -12.82
C GLY A 6 20.94 -8.18 -12.84
N ASP A 7 21.08 -7.14 -13.67
CA ASP A 7 20.17 -6.00 -13.66
C ASP A 7 18.82 -6.30 -14.34
N VAL A 8 18.78 -7.27 -15.26
CA VAL A 8 17.55 -7.63 -15.99
C VAL A 8 16.54 -8.36 -15.10
N TYR A 9 16.99 -9.10 -14.09
CA TYR A 9 16.15 -9.94 -13.23
C TYR A 9 15.50 -9.19 -12.05
N LYS A 10 15.89 -7.95 -11.80
CA LYS A 10 15.41 -7.15 -10.68
C LYS A 10 14.29 -6.17 -11.07
N ARG A 11 13.78 -6.20 -12.31
CA ARG A 11 12.73 -5.30 -12.76
C ARG A 11 11.36 -5.96 -12.61
N GLN A 12 10.46 -5.30 -11.86
CA GLN A 12 9.08 -5.73 -11.69
C GLN A 12 8.12 -4.84 -12.48
N ARG A 13 7.15 -5.47 -13.13
CA ARG A 13 5.93 -4.82 -13.65
C ARG A 13 4.71 -5.43 -12.97
N ILE A 14 3.74 -4.61 -12.64
CA ILE A 14 2.55 -5.00 -11.90
C ILE A 14 1.32 -4.59 -12.72
N PHE A 15 0.49 -5.56 -13.07
CA PHE A 15 -0.72 -5.32 -13.86
C PHE A 15 -1.96 -5.60 -13.00
N ASN A 16 -2.92 -4.68 -13.07
CA ASN A 16 -4.25 -4.87 -12.50
C ASN A 16 -5.09 -5.80 -13.40
N ALA A 17 -6.21 -6.29 -12.89
CA ALA A 17 -7.12 -7.17 -13.63
C ALA A 17 -7.71 -6.52 -14.90
N ASP A 18 -7.80 -5.19 -14.95
CA ASP A 18 -8.25 -4.41 -16.09
C ASP A 18 -7.13 -4.15 -17.14
N GLY A 19 -5.92 -4.68 -16.91
CA GLY A 19 -4.75 -4.53 -17.77
C GLY A 19 -3.96 -3.23 -17.55
N SER A 20 -4.40 -2.33 -16.68
CA SER A 20 -3.64 -1.13 -16.31
C SER A 20 -2.40 -1.51 -15.49
N GLU A 21 -1.31 -0.73 -15.62
CA GLU A 21 -0.07 -0.95 -14.87
C GLU A 21 -0.09 -0.14 -13.57
N SER A 22 0.22 -0.81 -12.46
CA SER A 22 0.36 -0.17 -11.15
C SER A 22 1.81 0.25 -10.90
N ALA A 23 2.00 1.47 -10.40
CA ALA A 23 3.32 2.01 -10.10
C ALA A 23 4.03 1.25 -8.96
N ILE A 24 3.27 0.81 -7.96
CA ILE A 24 3.78 0.09 -6.78
C ILE A 24 2.73 -0.87 -6.22
N SER A 25 3.18 -2.01 -5.71
CA SER A 25 2.38 -2.93 -4.89
C SER A 25 3.24 -3.48 -3.77
N GLY A 26 2.92 -3.15 -2.54
CA GLY A 26 3.66 -3.66 -1.39
C GLY A 26 3.67 -5.19 -1.30
N ASN A 27 2.56 -5.84 -1.63
CA ASN A 27 2.48 -7.31 -1.71
C ASN A 27 3.31 -7.84 -2.88
N GLY A 28 3.17 -7.23 -4.06
CA GLY A 28 3.89 -7.61 -5.28
C GLY A 28 5.40 -7.57 -5.11
N VAL A 29 5.93 -6.53 -4.46
CA VAL A 29 7.38 -6.40 -4.18
C VAL A 29 7.88 -7.55 -3.31
N ARG A 30 7.17 -7.90 -2.22
CA ARG A 30 7.56 -9.00 -1.33
C ARG A 30 7.50 -10.37 -2.03
N ILE A 31 6.46 -10.60 -2.84
CA ILE A 31 6.30 -11.84 -3.64
C ILE A 31 7.47 -11.97 -4.63
N PHE A 32 7.80 -10.89 -5.33
CA PHE A 32 8.89 -10.88 -6.29
C PHE A 32 10.26 -11.06 -5.61
N ALA A 33 10.49 -10.39 -4.48
CA ALA A 33 11.69 -10.56 -3.67
C ALA A 33 11.89 -12.03 -3.25
N LYS A 34 10.83 -12.68 -2.76
CA LYS A 34 10.87 -14.10 -2.42
C LYS A 34 11.19 -14.96 -3.66
N TYR A 35 10.51 -14.72 -4.78
CA TYR A 35 10.76 -15.45 -6.02
C TYR A 35 12.24 -15.35 -6.45
N LEU A 36 12.83 -14.17 -6.40
CA LEU A 36 14.23 -13.95 -6.75
C LEU A 36 15.18 -14.72 -5.84
N MET A 37 14.92 -14.77 -4.54
CA MET A 37 15.74 -15.49 -3.57
C MET A 37 15.55 -17.01 -3.66
N ASP A 38 14.32 -17.49 -3.76
CA ASP A 38 14.01 -18.93 -3.85
C ASP A 38 14.62 -19.57 -5.11
N ASN A 39 14.73 -18.82 -6.21
CA ASN A 39 15.33 -19.29 -7.46
C ASN A 39 16.83 -18.95 -7.59
N GLY A 40 17.46 -18.43 -6.55
CA GLY A 40 18.91 -18.15 -6.53
C GLY A 40 19.35 -17.00 -7.42
N TYR A 41 18.43 -16.14 -7.89
CA TYR A 41 18.80 -14.92 -8.64
C TYR A 41 19.44 -13.87 -7.75
N ILE A 42 19.14 -13.88 -6.45
CA ILE A 42 19.69 -13.02 -5.42
C ILE A 42 20.05 -13.86 -4.19
N THR A 43 21.24 -13.62 -3.65
CA THR A 43 21.75 -14.26 -2.43
C THR A 43 21.96 -13.25 -1.30
N GLU A 44 22.06 -11.98 -1.63
CA GLU A 44 22.24 -10.87 -0.70
C GLU A 44 20.92 -10.61 0.05
N LYS A 45 21.05 -10.27 1.35
CA LYS A 45 19.89 -9.92 2.18
C LYS A 45 19.31 -8.55 1.84
N LYS A 46 20.13 -7.63 1.35
CA LYS A 46 19.71 -6.28 0.93
C LYS A 46 19.95 -6.13 -0.56
N PHE A 47 18.94 -5.73 -1.28
CA PHE A 47 18.97 -5.57 -2.72
C PHE A 47 17.90 -4.59 -3.20
N ASP A 48 18.02 -4.20 -4.46
CA ASP A 48 17.12 -3.24 -5.09
C ASP A 48 16.27 -3.93 -6.16
N ILE A 49 15.01 -3.51 -6.24
CA ILE A 49 14.05 -3.89 -7.29
C ILE A 49 13.68 -2.63 -8.07
N GLU A 50 13.79 -2.66 -9.39
CA GLU A 50 13.27 -1.61 -10.26
C GLU A 50 11.77 -1.81 -10.50
N ALA A 51 10.97 -0.79 -10.23
CA ALA A 51 9.54 -0.73 -10.52
C ALA A 51 9.20 0.55 -11.29
N MET A 52 7.96 0.71 -11.73
CA MET A 52 7.52 1.94 -12.38
C MET A 52 7.63 3.16 -11.46
N SER A 53 7.49 2.98 -10.14
CA SER A 53 7.70 4.02 -9.13
C SER A 53 9.18 4.38 -8.88
N GLY A 54 10.12 3.70 -9.52
CA GLY A 54 11.57 3.85 -9.29
C GLY A 54 12.20 2.68 -8.56
N THR A 55 13.36 2.91 -7.95
CA THR A 55 14.12 1.90 -7.21
C THR A 55 13.51 1.66 -5.83
N ILE A 56 13.19 0.41 -5.53
CA ILE A 56 12.64 -0.03 -4.25
C ILE A 56 13.71 -0.82 -3.50
N HIS A 57 14.12 -0.33 -2.33
CA HIS A 57 15.07 -1.03 -1.45
C HIS A 57 14.35 -2.10 -0.63
N VAL A 58 14.87 -3.31 -0.68
CA VAL A 58 14.31 -4.49 -0.02
C VAL A 58 15.34 -5.13 0.89
N GLU A 59 14.93 -5.53 2.08
CA GLU A 59 15.74 -6.31 3.02
C GLU A 59 15.01 -7.61 3.41
N CYS A 60 15.66 -8.74 3.19
CA CYS A 60 15.21 -10.04 3.67
C CYS A 60 15.60 -10.23 5.14
N LEU A 61 14.61 -10.39 6.02
CA LEU A 61 14.83 -10.40 7.47
C LEU A 61 15.15 -11.80 8.04
N ASN A 62 14.91 -12.88 7.29
CA ASN A 62 15.18 -14.22 7.76
C ASN A 62 15.78 -15.15 6.69
N SER A 63 16.38 -16.25 7.13
CA SER A 63 17.08 -17.20 6.24
C SER A 63 16.15 -18.02 5.34
N ARG A 64 14.84 -18.03 5.60
CA ARG A 64 13.84 -18.73 4.78
C ARG A 64 13.20 -17.84 3.72
N ALA A 65 13.65 -16.60 3.60
CA ALA A 65 13.07 -15.59 2.70
C ALA A 65 11.53 -15.50 2.80
N THR A 66 11.01 -15.48 4.03
CA THR A 66 9.57 -15.42 4.30
C THR A 66 9.13 -14.09 4.93
N GLU A 67 10.06 -13.18 5.18
CA GLU A 67 9.78 -11.87 5.78
C GLU A 67 10.70 -10.82 5.18
N PHE A 68 10.10 -9.74 4.70
CA PHE A 68 10.81 -8.67 4.00
C PHE A 68 10.41 -7.30 4.55
N LYS A 69 11.43 -6.44 4.71
CA LYS A 69 11.30 -5.00 4.95
C LYS A 69 11.49 -4.27 3.62
N VAL A 70 10.53 -3.43 3.26
CA VAL A 70 10.48 -2.72 1.97
C VAL A 70 10.42 -1.22 2.24
N ASN A 71 11.28 -0.44 1.60
CA ASN A 71 11.21 1.00 1.61
C ASN A 71 10.11 1.45 0.64
N ILE A 72 9.08 2.14 1.16
CA ILE A 72 7.94 2.64 0.39
C ILE A 72 8.16 4.09 -0.06
N GLY A 73 9.16 4.78 0.49
CA GLY A 73 9.39 6.20 0.26
C GLY A 73 8.72 7.08 1.30
N LYS A 74 8.44 8.32 0.93
CA LYS A 74 7.83 9.32 1.82
C LYS A 74 6.40 9.62 1.39
N PRO A 75 5.47 9.80 2.34
CA PRO A 75 4.11 10.21 2.03
C PRO A 75 4.08 11.69 1.65
N SER A 76 3.20 12.06 0.73
CA SER A 76 2.82 13.46 0.53
C SER A 76 1.35 13.67 0.91
N PHE A 77 1.09 14.74 1.65
CA PHE A 77 -0.25 15.17 2.05
C PHE A 77 -0.74 16.35 1.20
N ILE A 78 0.03 16.76 0.21
CA ILE A 78 -0.27 17.90 -0.66
C ILE A 78 -1.30 17.51 -1.71
N SER A 79 -2.38 18.28 -1.83
CA SER A 79 -3.51 17.98 -2.70
C SER A 79 -3.13 17.78 -4.17
N SER A 80 -2.13 18.51 -4.68
CA SER A 80 -1.64 18.35 -6.05
C SER A 80 -0.94 17.01 -6.31
N ASP A 81 -0.27 16.45 -5.28
CA ASP A 81 0.43 15.17 -5.39
C ASP A 81 -0.51 13.98 -5.24
N ILE A 82 -1.66 14.19 -4.56
CA ILE A 82 -2.68 13.16 -4.27
C ILE A 82 -3.70 13.03 -5.38
N PRO A 83 -3.81 13.87 -6.32
CA PRO A 83 -4.84 14.58 -7.08
C PRO A 83 -6.18 14.77 -6.32
N VAL A 84 -6.19 15.79 -5.45
CA VAL A 84 -7.43 16.29 -4.82
C VAL A 84 -7.76 17.66 -5.39
N SER A 85 -8.97 17.84 -5.88
CA SER A 85 -9.45 19.07 -6.51
C SER A 85 -9.38 20.30 -5.60
N GLY A 86 -9.30 21.50 -6.21
CA GLY A 86 -9.24 22.79 -5.52
C GLY A 86 -7.82 23.33 -5.39
N GLU A 87 -7.66 24.33 -4.52
CA GLU A 87 -6.36 24.97 -4.27
C GLU A 87 -5.35 24.01 -3.67
N VAL A 88 -4.04 24.28 -3.93
CA VAL A 88 -2.94 23.46 -3.37
C VAL A 88 -2.88 23.66 -1.85
N ARG A 89 -3.00 22.58 -1.10
CA ARG A 89 -3.01 22.56 0.37
C ARG A 89 -2.62 21.20 0.92
N GLU A 90 -2.31 21.11 2.21
CA GLU A 90 -2.28 19.85 2.94
C GLU A 90 -3.71 19.38 3.23
N VAL A 91 -4.06 18.15 2.86
CA VAL A 91 -5.40 17.56 3.06
C VAL A 91 -5.42 16.77 4.36
N ILE A 92 -5.49 17.47 5.48
CA ILE A 92 -5.43 16.90 6.84
C ILE A 92 -6.70 17.23 7.62
N LYS A 93 -7.45 16.19 8.05
CA LYS A 93 -8.74 16.33 8.75
C LYS A 93 -9.71 17.28 8.05
N GLU A 94 -9.73 17.26 6.74
CA GLU A 94 -10.62 18.07 5.91
C GLU A 94 -12.01 17.44 5.86
N ASN A 95 -13.05 18.28 5.78
CA ASN A 95 -14.43 17.83 5.68
C ASN A 95 -14.78 17.53 4.22
N PHE A 96 -15.25 16.33 3.95
CA PHE A 96 -15.79 15.89 2.66
C PHE A 96 -17.24 15.41 2.82
N VAL A 97 -18.03 15.53 1.77
CA VAL A 97 -19.41 15.04 1.78
C VAL A 97 -19.53 13.84 0.84
N PHE A 98 -19.63 12.66 1.38
CA PHE A 98 -19.85 11.43 0.61
C PHE A 98 -21.26 10.90 0.84
N HIS A 99 -22.02 10.68 -0.22
CA HIS A 99 -23.40 10.20 -0.16
C HIS A 99 -24.29 10.99 0.81
N GLY A 100 -24.14 12.33 0.79
CA GLY A 100 -24.95 13.26 1.61
C GLY A 100 -24.60 13.29 3.10
N LYS A 101 -23.49 12.62 3.51
CA LYS A 101 -23.00 12.63 4.89
C LYS A 101 -21.59 13.23 4.94
N GLU A 102 -21.35 14.08 5.95
CA GLU A 102 -20.04 14.70 6.17
C GLU A 102 -19.09 13.72 6.87
N TYR A 103 -17.85 13.67 6.38
CA TYR A 103 -16.75 12.88 6.91
C TYR A 103 -15.51 13.75 7.05
N LYS A 104 -14.79 13.55 8.14
CA LYS A 104 -13.46 14.17 8.34
C LYS A 104 -12.40 13.19 7.86
N ALA A 105 -11.70 13.54 6.79
CA ALA A 105 -10.71 12.68 6.16
C ALA A 105 -9.33 13.33 6.08
N THR A 106 -8.29 12.50 6.06
CA THR A 106 -6.91 12.87 5.74
C THR A 106 -6.52 12.14 4.46
N CYS A 107 -6.16 12.89 3.42
CA CYS A 107 -5.73 12.31 2.16
C CYS A 107 -4.21 12.41 2.01
N LEU A 108 -3.62 11.39 1.40
CA LEU A 108 -2.18 11.33 1.13
C LEU A 108 -1.89 10.39 -0.04
N THR A 109 -0.67 10.51 -0.57
CA THR A 109 -0.13 9.53 -1.49
C THR A 109 1.12 8.86 -0.92
N VAL A 110 1.27 7.58 -1.21
CA VAL A 110 2.49 6.78 -1.02
C VAL A 110 2.88 6.11 -2.34
N GLY A 111 2.67 6.84 -3.47
CA GLY A 111 2.80 6.37 -4.84
C GLY A 111 1.45 6.06 -5.51
N ASN A 112 0.38 5.99 -4.74
CA ASN A 112 -1.01 5.97 -5.16
C ASN A 112 -1.87 6.71 -4.12
N PRO A 113 -3.05 7.27 -4.52
CA PRO A 113 -3.84 8.14 -3.65
C PRO A 113 -4.69 7.35 -2.64
N HIS A 114 -4.75 7.87 -1.41
CA HIS A 114 -5.49 7.29 -0.29
C HIS A 114 -6.28 8.34 0.49
N CYS A 115 -7.52 8.02 0.84
CA CYS A 115 -8.39 8.75 1.76
C CYS A 115 -8.52 7.95 3.05
N ILE A 116 -8.13 8.53 4.18
CA ILE A 116 -8.12 7.89 5.49
C ILE A 116 -9.20 8.53 6.36
N ILE A 117 -10.15 7.72 6.81
CA ILE A 117 -11.24 8.16 7.70
C ILE A 117 -11.11 7.40 9.02
N PHE A 118 -10.86 8.14 10.11
CA PHE A 118 -10.86 7.55 11.45
C PHE A 118 -12.28 7.49 12.02
N THR A 119 -12.68 6.29 12.47
CA THR A 119 -14.04 6.01 12.98
C THR A 119 -14.00 4.83 13.96
N ASP A 120 -14.96 4.76 14.87
CA ASP A 120 -15.13 3.60 15.75
C ASP A 120 -15.78 2.40 15.05
N ASN A 121 -16.52 2.64 13.95
CA ASN A 121 -17.13 1.58 13.15
C ASN A 121 -16.22 1.15 12.01
N VAL A 122 -15.26 0.27 12.31
CA VAL A 122 -14.38 -0.37 11.32
C VAL A 122 -14.96 -1.74 10.99
N SER A 123 -15.63 -1.86 9.84
CA SER A 123 -16.25 -3.11 9.39
C SER A 123 -16.26 -3.21 7.86
N ALA A 124 -16.27 -4.45 7.36
CA ALA A 124 -16.38 -4.72 5.92
C ALA A 124 -17.66 -4.12 5.33
N GLU A 125 -18.75 -4.08 6.10
CA GLU A 125 -20.02 -3.45 5.69
C GLU A 125 -19.85 -1.94 5.53
N ALA A 126 -19.25 -1.27 6.51
CA ALA A 126 -19.06 0.17 6.49
C ALA A 126 -18.19 0.61 5.28
N VAL A 127 -17.07 -0.09 5.03
CA VAL A 127 -16.20 0.27 3.91
C VAL A 127 -16.83 -0.06 2.55
N LYS A 128 -17.61 -1.14 2.42
CA LYS A 128 -18.33 -1.48 1.19
C LYS A 128 -19.45 -0.47 0.88
N ASN A 129 -20.11 0.05 1.91
CA ASN A 129 -21.15 1.06 1.74
C ASN A 129 -20.59 2.43 1.38
N LEU A 130 -19.39 2.78 1.88
CA LEU A 130 -18.78 4.11 1.66
C LEU A 130 -17.83 4.13 0.45
N GLY A 131 -17.11 3.04 0.22
CA GLY A 131 -16.03 2.94 -0.76
C GLY A 131 -16.37 3.42 -2.17
N PRO A 132 -17.48 2.97 -2.79
CA PRO A 132 -17.87 3.42 -4.13
C PRO A 132 -18.06 4.93 -4.24
N TYR A 133 -18.55 5.58 -3.19
CA TYR A 133 -18.78 7.03 -3.17
C TYR A 133 -17.49 7.82 -3.00
N VAL A 134 -16.55 7.31 -2.18
CA VAL A 134 -15.22 7.92 -2.03
C VAL A 134 -14.37 7.70 -3.27
N GLU A 135 -14.37 6.49 -3.82
CA GLU A 135 -13.59 6.18 -5.02
C GLU A 135 -13.91 7.12 -6.18
N ASN A 136 -15.21 7.44 -6.36
CA ASN A 136 -15.71 8.19 -7.53
C ASN A 136 -16.21 9.60 -7.16
N ALA A 137 -15.77 10.17 -6.05
CA ALA A 137 -16.14 11.53 -5.66
C ALA A 137 -15.52 12.55 -6.61
N ASP A 138 -16.26 13.63 -6.90
CA ASP A 138 -15.83 14.71 -7.80
C ASP A 138 -14.55 15.42 -7.31
N GLU A 139 -14.31 15.38 -6.00
CA GLU A 139 -13.09 15.88 -5.37
C GLU A 139 -11.84 15.07 -5.74
N PHE A 140 -12.00 13.84 -6.25
CA PHE A 140 -10.92 12.89 -6.56
C PHE A 140 -10.91 12.50 -8.04
N PRO A 141 -10.44 13.38 -8.95
CA PRO A 141 -10.56 13.20 -10.41
C PRO A 141 -9.84 11.95 -10.94
N GLU A 142 -8.84 11.43 -10.23
CA GLU A 142 -8.13 10.18 -10.56
C GLU A 142 -8.62 8.98 -9.77
N ARG A 143 -9.76 9.12 -9.10
CA ARG A 143 -10.33 8.15 -8.15
C ARG A 143 -9.42 7.92 -6.92
N MET A 144 -9.95 7.30 -5.88
CA MET A 144 -9.31 7.23 -4.56
C MET A 144 -9.42 5.83 -3.94
N ASN A 145 -8.36 5.38 -3.25
CA ASN A 145 -8.47 4.27 -2.31
C ASN A 145 -9.02 4.78 -0.98
N LEU A 146 -9.88 4.03 -0.32
CA LEU A 146 -10.39 4.36 1.01
C LEU A 146 -9.87 3.37 2.05
N GLN A 147 -9.41 3.88 3.19
CA GLN A 147 -9.23 3.13 4.42
C GLN A 147 -10.08 3.74 5.51
N ILE A 148 -10.99 2.96 6.11
CA ILE A 148 -11.59 3.31 7.39
C ILE A 148 -10.76 2.69 8.50
N CYS A 149 -10.41 3.51 9.50
CA CYS A 149 -9.37 3.19 10.46
C CYS A 149 -9.85 3.42 11.90
N ARG A 150 -9.38 2.58 12.82
CA ARG A 150 -9.48 2.79 14.26
C ARG A 150 -8.11 2.69 14.91
N GLN A 151 -7.78 3.64 15.76
CA GLN A 151 -6.67 3.51 16.68
C GLN A 151 -7.05 2.54 17.80
N VAL A 152 -6.33 1.43 17.92
CA VAL A 152 -6.50 0.48 19.03
C VAL A 152 -5.70 0.95 20.24
N ASP A 153 -4.43 1.29 20.01
CA ASP A 153 -3.51 1.90 20.97
C ASP A 153 -2.41 2.67 20.24
N LYS A 154 -1.34 3.09 20.94
CA LYS A 154 -0.22 3.84 20.36
C LYS A 154 0.63 3.07 19.35
N GLY A 155 0.59 1.75 19.37
CA GLY A 155 1.34 0.87 18.47
C GLY A 155 0.46 0.07 17.51
N ASN A 156 -0.86 0.22 17.57
CA ASN A 156 -1.77 -0.64 16.81
C ASN A 156 -2.91 0.12 16.17
N LEU A 157 -3.12 -0.15 14.87
CA LEU A 157 -4.28 0.29 14.08
C LEU A 157 -5.08 -0.93 13.59
N GLU A 158 -6.37 -0.73 13.41
CA GLU A 158 -7.26 -1.64 12.67
C GLU A 158 -7.82 -0.91 11.48
N ILE A 159 -7.84 -1.57 10.30
CA ILE A 159 -8.32 -0.97 9.05
C ILE A 159 -9.22 -1.91 8.27
N GLU A 160 -10.14 -1.33 7.53
CA GLU A 160 -10.87 -1.94 6.44
C GLU A 160 -10.61 -1.16 5.14
N ILE A 161 -10.63 -1.86 4.00
CA ILE A 161 -10.01 -1.37 2.78
C ILE A 161 -10.97 -1.44 1.59
N TRP A 162 -11.03 -0.34 0.84
CA TRP A 162 -11.59 -0.28 -0.50
C TRP A 162 -10.51 0.22 -1.47
N GLU A 163 -10.13 -0.61 -2.44
CA GLU A 163 -9.10 -0.25 -3.40
C GLU A 163 -9.71 0.23 -4.72
N ARG A 164 -9.16 1.32 -5.23
CA ARG A 164 -9.50 1.92 -6.52
C ARG A 164 -9.43 0.87 -7.64
N GLY A 165 -10.55 0.67 -8.36
CA GLY A 165 -10.65 -0.30 -9.45
C GLY A 165 -10.76 -1.77 -9.04
N SER A 166 -10.62 -2.09 -7.74
CA SER A 166 -10.69 -3.47 -7.24
C SER A 166 -11.80 -3.68 -6.20
N GLY A 167 -12.31 -2.61 -5.61
CA GLY A 167 -13.36 -2.68 -4.59
C GLY A 167 -12.83 -3.15 -3.23
N TYR A 168 -13.64 -3.88 -2.50
CA TYR A 168 -13.28 -4.39 -1.18
C TYR A 168 -12.17 -5.44 -1.26
N THR A 169 -11.06 -5.19 -0.60
CA THR A 169 -9.94 -6.13 -0.48
C THR A 169 -9.60 -6.39 0.98
N LYS A 170 -9.05 -7.58 1.25
CA LYS A 170 -8.72 -8.00 2.63
C LYS A 170 -7.33 -7.52 3.08
N ALA A 171 -6.49 -7.09 2.14
CA ALA A 171 -5.12 -6.69 2.43
C ALA A 171 -4.59 -5.70 1.39
N SER A 172 -4.03 -4.58 1.87
CA SER A 172 -3.33 -3.59 1.05
C SER A 172 -2.07 -3.11 1.76
N GLY A 173 -0.92 -3.30 1.11
CA GLY A 173 0.36 -2.81 1.64
C GLY A 173 0.43 -1.29 1.66
N THR A 174 0.09 -0.63 0.55
CA THR A 174 0.08 0.84 0.46
C THR A 174 -1.02 1.46 1.31
N GLY A 175 -2.20 0.82 1.40
CA GLY A 175 -3.27 1.24 2.29
C GLY A 175 -2.86 1.20 3.77
N SER A 176 -2.10 0.17 4.19
CA SER A 176 -1.55 0.09 5.54
C SER A 176 -0.52 1.19 5.80
N CYS A 177 0.37 1.46 4.83
CA CYS A 177 1.34 2.56 4.91
C CYS A 177 0.65 3.92 5.02
N ALA A 178 -0.38 4.15 4.21
CA ALA A 178 -1.15 5.40 4.22
C ALA A 178 -1.91 5.60 5.53
N ALA A 179 -2.55 4.56 6.05
CA ALA A 179 -3.24 4.61 7.35
C ALA A 179 -2.27 4.92 8.50
N ALA A 180 -1.11 4.26 8.53
CA ALA A 180 -0.06 4.50 9.52
C ALA A 180 0.51 5.92 9.42
N ALA A 181 0.82 6.39 8.20
CA ALA A 181 1.34 7.74 7.97
C ALA A 181 0.33 8.82 8.38
N ALA A 182 -0.96 8.65 8.08
CA ALA A 182 -2.00 9.56 8.52
C ALA A 182 -2.13 9.58 10.05
N ALA A 183 -2.14 8.40 10.70
CA ALA A 183 -2.21 8.29 12.15
C ALA A 183 -0.99 8.93 12.83
N TYR A 184 0.21 8.71 12.30
CA TYR A 184 1.46 9.30 12.80
C TYR A 184 1.48 10.82 12.66
N LYS A 185 1.11 11.34 11.47
CA LYS A 185 0.97 12.80 11.21
C LYS A 185 -0.01 13.48 12.17
N LEU A 186 -1.05 12.74 12.60
CA LEU A 186 -2.06 13.22 13.55
C LEU A 186 -1.67 13.04 15.03
N GLY A 187 -0.50 12.45 15.33
CA GLY A 187 -0.04 12.17 16.69
C GLY A 187 -0.85 11.10 17.43
N LEU A 188 -1.58 10.25 16.68
CA LEU A 188 -2.39 9.18 17.24
C LEU A 188 -1.55 7.98 17.66
N VAL A 189 -0.47 7.68 16.92
CA VAL A 189 0.38 6.51 17.10
C VAL A 189 1.86 6.90 17.21
N GLU A 190 2.68 5.96 17.66
CA GLU A 190 4.14 6.05 17.66
C GLU A 190 4.74 5.72 16.29
N SER A 191 6.08 5.73 16.16
CA SER A 191 6.78 5.49 14.90
C SER A 191 6.76 4.03 14.43
N ARG A 192 6.53 3.07 15.34
CA ARG A 192 6.36 1.65 15.01
C ARG A 192 4.93 1.22 15.21
N ILE A 193 4.27 0.78 14.14
CA ILE A 193 2.83 0.59 14.09
C ILE A 193 2.51 -0.77 13.47
N ASN A 194 1.73 -1.58 14.17
CA ASN A 194 1.12 -2.77 13.61
C ASN A 194 -0.24 -2.37 13.00
N VAL A 195 -0.39 -2.57 11.71
CA VAL A 195 -1.66 -2.32 11.01
C VAL A 195 -2.37 -3.65 10.78
N ASN A 196 -3.45 -3.86 11.52
CA ASN A 196 -4.27 -5.06 11.45
C ASN A 196 -5.36 -4.85 10.38
N GLN A 197 -5.45 -5.80 9.47
CA GLN A 197 -6.42 -5.81 8.36
C GLN A 197 -7.00 -7.22 8.22
N PRO A 198 -8.14 -7.44 7.54
CA PRO A 198 -8.77 -8.76 7.46
C PRO A 198 -7.86 -9.88 6.92
N GLY A 199 -6.91 -9.54 6.05
CA GLY A 199 -5.95 -10.49 5.46
C GLY A 199 -4.68 -10.71 6.30
N GLY A 200 -4.55 -10.09 7.46
CA GLY A 200 -3.38 -10.23 8.35
C GLY A 200 -2.81 -8.89 8.80
N MET A 201 -1.66 -8.94 9.45
CA MET A 201 -0.98 -7.79 10.03
C MET A 201 0.23 -7.40 9.18
N ILE A 202 0.46 -6.10 9.03
CA ILE A 202 1.67 -5.51 8.46
C ILE A 202 2.26 -4.54 9.47
N GLN A 203 3.57 -4.64 9.73
CA GLN A 203 4.28 -3.66 10.54
C GLN A 203 4.79 -2.51 9.67
N ILE A 204 4.54 -1.29 10.13
CA ILE A 204 5.03 -0.06 9.50
C ILE A 204 5.97 0.65 10.48
N ASP A 205 7.16 0.99 10.00
CA ASP A 205 8.10 1.85 10.71
C ASP A 205 8.18 3.20 10.00
N MET A 206 7.96 4.28 10.76
CA MET A 206 8.09 5.68 10.31
C MET A 206 9.43 6.21 10.81
N GLU A 207 10.32 6.59 9.90
CA GLU A 207 11.60 7.22 10.26
C GLU A 207 11.41 8.73 10.55
N GLU A 208 12.36 9.33 11.25
CA GLU A 208 12.32 10.77 11.60
C GLU A 208 12.28 11.67 10.36
N ASP A 209 12.88 11.25 9.25
CA ASP A 209 12.90 11.98 7.99
C ASP A 209 11.61 11.81 7.15
N GLY A 210 10.63 11.05 7.68
CA GLY A 210 9.35 10.75 7.05
C GLY A 210 9.36 9.51 6.15
N THR A 211 10.47 8.80 6.01
CA THR A 211 10.54 7.57 5.22
C THR A 211 9.72 6.45 5.86
N ILE A 212 8.93 5.75 5.06
CA ILE A 212 8.09 4.63 5.47
C ILE A 212 8.77 3.31 5.11
N TYR A 213 8.91 2.43 6.07
CA TYR A 213 9.25 1.04 5.84
C TYR A 213 8.09 0.13 6.20
N MET A 214 7.82 -0.82 5.31
CA MET A 214 6.79 -1.83 5.50
C MET A 214 7.43 -3.20 5.69
N THR A 215 7.13 -3.87 6.78
CA THR A 215 7.56 -5.25 7.05
C THR A 215 6.37 -6.19 7.00
N GLY A 216 6.47 -7.24 6.20
CA GLY A 216 5.41 -8.22 6.07
C GLY A 216 5.91 -9.58 5.59
N THR A 217 5.09 -10.59 5.86
CA THR A 217 5.40 -11.97 5.47
C THR A 217 4.96 -12.28 4.03
N VAL A 218 5.60 -13.31 3.47
CA VAL A 218 5.23 -13.93 2.19
C VAL A 218 5.51 -15.42 2.26
N GLY A 219 4.61 -16.24 1.72
CA GLY A 219 4.71 -17.70 1.69
C GLY A 219 4.64 -18.24 0.27
N TYR A 220 5.36 -19.33 0.04
CA TYR A 220 5.16 -20.17 -1.15
C TYR A 220 3.88 -21.00 -0.94
N ILE A 221 3.04 -21.08 -1.97
CA ILE A 221 1.79 -21.84 -1.90
C ILE A 221 1.87 -23.05 -2.83
N ALA A 222 2.13 -22.85 -4.13
CA ALA A 222 2.14 -23.91 -5.14
C ALA A 222 2.77 -23.44 -6.44
N ASP A 223 3.22 -24.40 -7.26
CA ASP A 223 3.47 -24.21 -8.69
C ASP A 223 2.20 -24.60 -9.46
N ILE A 224 1.79 -23.78 -10.43
CA ILE A 224 0.59 -24.00 -11.23
C ILE A 224 0.98 -23.99 -12.70
N SER A 225 0.65 -25.08 -13.41
CA SER A 225 0.75 -25.15 -14.87
C SER A 225 -0.63 -24.93 -15.48
N VAL A 226 -0.76 -23.92 -16.34
CA VAL A 226 -2.01 -23.63 -17.07
C VAL A 226 -1.98 -24.40 -18.39
N ALA A 227 -3.06 -25.15 -18.68
CA ALA A 227 -3.16 -25.89 -19.93
C ALA A 227 -3.24 -24.94 -21.14
N GLU A 228 -2.64 -25.33 -22.28
CA GLU A 228 -2.67 -24.52 -23.52
C GLU A 228 -4.11 -24.21 -23.98
N SER A 229 -5.04 -25.11 -23.76
CA SER A 229 -6.47 -24.92 -24.08
C SER A 229 -7.15 -23.78 -23.30
N PHE A 230 -6.52 -23.25 -22.25
CA PHE A 230 -7.02 -22.08 -21.52
C PHE A 230 -6.86 -20.79 -22.33
N PHE A 231 -5.92 -20.75 -23.27
CA PHE A 231 -5.60 -19.58 -24.10
C PHE A 231 -6.20 -19.63 -25.51
N SER A 232 -6.99 -20.66 -25.84
CA SER A 232 -7.60 -20.88 -27.14
C SER A 232 -9.05 -20.38 -27.20
#